data_6cf46e8e543abb15dbd1694164e2a142
#
_entry.id   6cf46e8e543abb15dbd1694164e2a142
#
_cell.length_a   1.000
_cell.length_b   1.000
_cell.length_c   1.000
_cell.angle_alpha   90.00
_cell.angle_beta   90.00
_cell.angle_gamma   90.00
#
_symmetry.space_group_name_H-M   'P 1'
#
loop_
_entity.id
_entity.type
_entity.pdbx_description
1 polymer ?
#
loop_
_entity_poly.entity_id
_entity_poly.type
_entity_poly.pdbx_seq_one_letter_code
_entity_poly.pdbx_strand_id
1 'polypeptide(L)' 'MRDLPPDDDNWFAERQWAVGRRVQAERIRQNLTQENLYLAARVDRRTLQALEAGSGNPTFATLHRIAYVLDVPLSDLVQ' A
#
# COMPACT_ATOMS: atom_id res chain seq x y z
N MET A 1 4.00 21.25 -15.86
CA MET A 1 4.91 20.47 -15.02
C MET A 1 5.09 21.18 -13.69
N ARG A 2 5.28 20.43 -12.62
CA ARG A 2 5.41 20.99 -11.27
C ARG A 2 6.68 20.47 -10.60
N ASP A 3 7.30 21.32 -9.80
CA ASP A 3 8.42 20.89 -8.97
C ASP A 3 7.90 20.18 -7.73
N LEU A 4 8.74 19.34 -7.11
CA LEU A 4 8.41 18.75 -5.82
C LEU A 4 8.25 19.84 -4.77
N PRO A 5 7.38 19.61 -3.75
CA PRO A 5 7.22 20.55 -2.64
C PRO A 5 8.54 20.78 -1.90
N PRO A 6 8.73 21.96 -1.27
CA PRO A 6 9.94 22.21 -0.48
C PRO A 6 10.16 21.22 0.68
N ASP A 7 9.08 20.66 1.24
CA ASP A 7 9.14 19.65 2.29
C ASP A 7 8.79 18.28 1.73
N ASP A 8 9.59 17.83 0.76
CA ASP A 8 9.43 16.58 0.04
C ASP A 8 9.21 15.36 0.97
N ASP A 9 9.97 15.28 2.06
CA ASP A 9 9.86 14.17 3.00
C ASP A 9 8.48 14.08 3.64
N ASN A 10 7.91 15.21 4.01
CA ASN A 10 6.58 15.26 4.61
C ASN A 10 5.50 14.89 3.59
N TRP A 11 5.62 15.41 2.37
CA TRP A 11 4.71 15.09 1.29
C TRP A 11 4.70 13.59 1.00
N PHE A 12 5.89 12.98 0.94
CA PHE A 12 6.02 11.56 0.68
C PHE A 12 5.45 10.72 1.82
N ALA A 13 5.73 11.11 3.07
CA ALA A 13 5.20 10.42 4.24
C ALA A 13 3.66 10.40 4.24
N GLU A 14 3.03 11.49 3.85
CA GLU A 14 1.58 11.55 3.73
C GLU A 14 1.05 10.58 2.67
N ARG A 15 1.76 10.44 1.54
CA ARG A 15 1.39 9.50 0.49
C ARG A 15 1.55 8.06 0.94
N GLN A 16 2.63 7.74 1.63
CA GLN A 16 2.86 6.41 2.20
C GLN A 16 1.73 6.04 3.15
N TRP A 17 1.39 6.95 4.05
CA TRP A 17 0.33 6.73 5.01
C TRP A 17 -1.01 6.47 4.30
N ALA A 18 -1.33 7.28 3.30
CA ALA A 18 -2.58 7.16 2.56
C ALA A 18 -2.70 5.81 1.84
N VAL A 19 -1.64 5.38 1.18
CA VAL A 19 -1.62 4.07 0.49
C VAL A 19 -1.82 2.95 1.52
N GLY A 20 -1.11 3.00 2.62
CA GLY A 20 -1.23 1.99 3.69
C GLY A 20 -2.65 1.90 4.24
N ARG A 21 -3.30 3.04 4.44
CA ARG A 21 -4.67 3.08 4.93
C ARG A 21 -5.65 2.48 3.93
N ARG A 22 -5.47 2.74 2.64
CA ARG A 22 -6.33 2.19 1.60
C ARG A 22 -6.20 0.68 1.47
N VAL A 23 -4.98 0.18 1.52
CA VAL A 23 -4.73 -1.26 1.51
C VAL A 23 -5.41 -1.93 2.71
N GLN A 24 -5.20 -1.37 3.90
CA GLN A 24 -5.80 -1.92 5.12
C GLN A 24 -7.32 -1.88 5.06
N ALA A 25 -7.90 -0.77 4.65
CA ALA A 25 -9.35 -0.61 4.57
C ALA A 25 -9.97 -1.63 3.61
N GLU A 26 -9.37 -1.82 2.44
CA GLU A 26 -9.86 -2.77 1.46
C GLU A 26 -9.72 -4.21 1.95
N ARG A 27 -8.60 -4.52 2.61
CA ARG A 27 -8.38 -5.83 3.20
C ARG A 27 -9.44 -6.15 4.25
N ILE A 28 -9.68 -5.21 5.16
CA ILE A 28 -10.67 -5.39 6.23
C ILE A 28 -12.08 -5.49 5.66
N ARG A 29 -12.40 -4.69 4.64
CA ARG A 29 -13.69 -4.75 3.98
C ARG A 29 -13.99 -6.15 3.43
N GLN A 30 -12.95 -6.85 2.98
CA GLN A 30 -13.07 -8.20 2.45
C GLN A 30 -12.91 -9.29 3.50
N ASN A 31 -12.81 -8.93 4.78
CA ASN A 31 -12.60 -9.87 5.88
C ASN A 31 -11.31 -10.70 5.75
N LEU A 32 -10.26 -10.08 5.21
CA LEU A 32 -8.96 -10.75 5.04
C LEU A 32 -8.05 -10.38 6.21
N THR A 33 -7.29 -11.36 6.71
CA THR A 33 -6.20 -11.08 7.63
C THR A 33 -4.99 -10.57 6.85
N GLN A 34 -4.02 -9.98 7.55
CA GLN A 34 -2.75 -9.64 6.90
C GLN A 34 -2.10 -10.91 6.31
N GLU A 35 -2.14 -12.02 7.04
CA GLU A 35 -1.57 -13.28 6.57
C GLU A 35 -2.25 -13.76 5.29
N ASN A 36 -3.57 -13.72 5.23
CA ASN A 36 -4.29 -14.06 3.99
C ASN A 36 -3.75 -13.23 2.82
N LEU A 37 -3.57 -11.93 3.03
CA LEU A 37 -3.17 -11.04 1.97
C LEU A 37 -1.71 -11.27 1.55
N TYR A 38 -0.78 -11.29 2.50
CA TYR A 38 0.63 -11.37 2.09
C TYR A 38 0.97 -12.74 1.50
N LEU A 39 0.32 -13.83 1.95
CA LEU A 39 0.53 -15.14 1.35
C LEU A 39 -0.02 -15.21 -0.07
N ALA A 40 -1.24 -14.72 -0.28
CA ALA A 40 -1.86 -14.73 -1.60
C ALA A 40 -1.13 -13.82 -2.59
N ALA A 41 -0.69 -12.67 -2.14
CA ALA A 41 0.02 -11.70 -2.97
C ALA A 41 1.51 -12.06 -3.17
N ARG A 42 2.00 -13.04 -2.42
CA ARG A 42 3.42 -13.45 -2.44
C ARG A 42 4.33 -12.30 -2.10
N VAL A 43 3.96 -11.56 -1.06
CA VAL A 43 4.79 -10.49 -0.52
C VAL A 43 5.23 -10.86 0.88
N ASP A 44 6.32 -10.26 1.30
CA ASP A 44 6.86 -10.46 2.64
C ASP A 44 5.91 -9.94 3.70
N ARG A 45 5.81 -10.66 4.81
CA ARG A 45 5.05 -10.23 5.97
C ARG A 45 5.46 -8.82 6.41
N ARG A 46 6.77 -8.57 6.52
CA ARG A 46 7.29 -7.26 6.94
C ARG A 46 6.90 -6.15 5.97
N THR A 47 6.92 -6.45 4.68
CA THR A 47 6.55 -5.49 3.65
C THR A 47 5.10 -5.05 3.82
N LEU A 48 4.19 -6.00 3.99
CA LEU A 48 2.78 -5.66 4.17
C LEU A 48 2.55 -4.94 5.50
N GLN A 49 3.18 -5.40 6.58
CA GLN A 49 3.04 -4.75 7.89
C GLN A 49 3.52 -3.30 7.85
N ALA A 50 4.68 -3.05 7.26
CA ALA A 50 5.21 -1.70 7.11
C ALA A 50 4.29 -0.83 6.25
N LEU A 51 3.80 -1.39 5.15
CA LEU A 51 2.89 -0.66 4.26
C LEU A 51 1.62 -0.23 4.99
N GLU A 52 0.97 -1.13 5.69
CA GLU A 52 -0.26 -0.82 6.42
C GLU A 52 -0.03 0.10 7.61
N ALA A 53 1.18 0.09 8.16
CA ALA A 53 1.56 1.02 9.23
C ALA A 53 1.89 2.43 8.71
N GLY A 54 1.87 2.62 7.40
CA GLY A 54 2.15 3.92 6.80
C GLY A 54 3.63 4.19 6.59
N SER A 55 4.46 3.14 6.59
CA SER A 55 5.90 3.25 6.39
C SER A 55 6.35 2.28 5.30
N GLY A 56 7.65 2.22 5.08
CA GLY A 56 8.21 1.36 4.04
C GLY A 56 8.11 2.00 2.66
N ASN A 57 8.65 1.29 1.69
CA ASN A 57 8.68 1.77 0.32
C ASN A 57 8.51 0.56 -0.61
N PRO A 58 7.28 0.06 -0.75
CA PRO A 58 7.03 -1.13 -1.57
C PRO A 58 7.36 -0.85 -3.03
N THR A 59 7.80 -1.88 -3.71
CA THR A 59 8.05 -1.77 -5.15
C THR A 59 6.73 -1.68 -5.91
N PHE A 60 6.82 -1.20 -7.13
CA PHE A 60 5.69 -1.19 -8.05
C PHE A 60 5.09 -2.59 -8.22
N ALA A 61 5.94 -3.60 -8.35
CA ALA A 61 5.49 -4.99 -8.46
C ALA A 61 4.73 -5.44 -7.22
N THR A 62 5.21 -5.09 -6.02
CA THR A 62 4.55 -5.41 -4.76
C THR A 62 3.15 -4.80 -4.70
N LEU A 63 3.03 -3.52 -5.07
CA LEU A 63 1.73 -2.85 -5.08
C LEU A 63 0.76 -3.47 -6.08
N HIS A 64 1.24 -3.85 -7.25
CA HIS A 64 0.41 -4.54 -8.25
C HIS A 64 -0.08 -5.89 -7.77
N ARG A 65 0.77 -6.67 -7.09
CA ARG A 65 0.37 -7.97 -6.54
C ARG A 65 -0.72 -7.80 -5.49
N ILE A 66 -0.58 -6.81 -4.62
CA ILE A 66 -1.57 -6.51 -3.59
C ILE A 66 -2.90 -6.09 -4.24
N ALA A 67 -2.85 -5.18 -5.21
CA ALA A 67 -4.04 -4.73 -5.91
C ALA A 67 -4.75 -5.89 -6.61
N TYR A 68 -3.99 -6.77 -7.24
CA TYR A 68 -4.54 -7.94 -7.91
C TYR A 68 -5.30 -8.85 -6.95
N VAL A 69 -4.69 -9.16 -5.81
CA VAL A 69 -5.31 -10.04 -4.82
C VAL A 69 -6.55 -9.40 -4.20
N LEU A 70 -6.52 -8.10 -3.96
CA LEU A 70 -7.66 -7.35 -3.46
C LEU A 70 -8.73 -7.11 -4.52
N ASP A 71 -8.44 -7.43 -5.77
CA ASP A 71 -9.35 -7.24 -6.91
C ASP A 71 -9.78 -5.78 -7.08
N VAL A 72 -8.84 -4.88 -6.95
CA VAL A 72 -9.04 -3.46 -7.18
C VAL A 72 -7.97 -2.94 -8.13
N PRO A 73 -8.26 -1.90 -8.91
CA PRO A 73 -7.21 -1.29 -9.73
C PRO A 73 -6.17 -0.62 -8.84
N LEU A 74 -4.90 -0.65 -9.27
CA LEU A 74 -3.83 0.00 -8.53
C LEU A 74 -4.13 1.47 -8.25
N SER A 75 -4.79 2.15 -9.18
CA SER A 75 -5.16 3.56 -9.02
C SER A 75 -6.01 3.82 -7.77
N ASP A 76 -6.78 2.84 -7.31
CA ASP A 76 -7.57 2.98 -6.09
C ASP A 76 -6.70 2.99 -4.83
N LEU A 77 -5.50 2.43 -4.92
CA LEU A 77 -4.59 2.34 -3.77
C LEU A 77 -3.63 3.52 -3.69
N VAL A 78 -3.30 4.14 -4.83
CA VAL A 78 -2.22 5.14 -4.91
C VAL A 78 -2.70 6.56 -5.20
N GLN A 79 -3.95 6.82 -4.99
CA GLN A 79 -4.51 8.16 -5.20
C GLN A 79 -3.88 9.21 -4.29
#